data_87a3f334f4fa43da05dff5e2e6980c52
#
_entry.id   87a3f334f4fa43da05dff5e2e6980c52
#
_cell.length_a   1.000
_cell.length_b   1.000
_cell.length_c   1.000
_cell.angle_alpha   90.00
_cell.angle_beta   90.00
_cell.angle_gamma   90.00
#
_symmetry.space_group_name_H-M   'P 1'
#
loop_
_entity.id
_entity.type
_entity.pdbx_description
1 polymer ?
#
loop_
_entity_poly.entity_id
_entity_poly.type
_entity_poly.pdbx_seq_one_letter_code
_entity_poly.pdbx_strand_id
1 'polypeptide(L)'
;VWAKVALMLAMTWRWTGYNMIIYLAAMQNIPEHLYEAASLDGAGKIRQFFSVTIPQLKPIILFTAILSTIGTLQLFDEPYTLTKGGPSDATLTIGMYLYQTGFRYFDFGYASTLAYVIVVLIAGLSFIQFRLTGRE
;
A
#
# COMPACT_ATOMS: atom_id res chain seq x y z
N VAL A 1 -18.66 15.25 -1.46
CA VAL A 1 -17.31 15.63 -0.97
C VAL A 1 -17.00 14.93 0.35
N TRP A 2 -17.84 15.05 1.38
CA TRP A 2 -17.58 14.53 2.73
C TRP A 2 -17.40 13.00 2.79
N ALA A 3 -18.13 12.22 1.99
CA ALA A 3 -17.98 10.76 1.94
C ALA A 3 -16.57 10.35 1.47
N LYS A 4 -16.00 11.05 0.49
CA LYS A 4 -14.62 10.81 0.03
C LYS A 4 -13.61 11.17 1.11
N VAL A 5 -13.81 12.29 1.81
CA VAL A 5 -12.90 12.71 2.90
C VAL A 5 -12.94 11.71 4.05
N ALA A 6 -14.12 11.26 4.47
CA ALA A 6 -14.25 10.24 5.51
C ALA A 6 -13.56 8.93 5.12
N LEU A 7 -13.73 8.49 3.87
CA LEU A 7 -13.07 7.29 3.34
C LEU A 7 -11.55 7.44 3.33
N MET A 8 -11.05 8.59 2.85
CA MET A 8 -9.61 8.87 2.83
C MET A 8 -9.01 8.86 4.24
N LEU A 9 -9.69 9.47 5.22
CA LEU A 9 -9.25 9.48 6.61
C LEU A 9 -9.20 8.07 7.21
N ALA A 10 -10.24 7.27 7.00
CA ALA A 10 -10.29 5.89 7.47
C ALA A 10 -9.18 5.03 6.87
N MET A 11 -8.95 5.16 5.55
CA MET A 11 -7.89 4.44 4.85
C MET A 11 -6.50 4.89 5.34
N THR A 12 -6.26 6.20 5.45
CA THR A 12 -4.98 6.73 5.93
C THR A 12 -4.68 6.23 7.33
N TRP A 13 -5.67 6.25 8.22
CA TRP A 13 -5.53 5.72 9.57
C TRP A 13 -5.15 4.23 9.57
N ARG A 14 -5.89 3.40 8.83
CA ARG A 14 -5.65 1.96 8.75
C ARG A 14 -4.28 1.64 8.18
N TRP A 15 -3.93 2.23 7.03
CA TRP A 15 -2.66 1.96 6.36
C TRP A 15 -1.46 2.50 7.12
N THR A 16 -1.59 3.64 7.79
CA THR A 16 -0.53 4.19 8.65
C THR A 16 -0.22 3.23 9.79
N GLY A 17 -1.23 2.74 10.51
CA GLY A 17 -1.02 1.79 11.60
C GLY A 17 -0.41 0.46 11.12
N TYR A 18 -0.90 -0.07 10.02
CA TYR A 18 -0.37 -1.31 9.42
C TYR A 18 1.10 -1.17 9.02
N ASN A 19 1.44 -0.14 8.26
CA ASN A 19 2.82 0.10 7.83
C ASN A 19 3.74 0.43 9.01
N MET A 20 3.26 1.15 10.02
CA MET A 20 4.04 1.48 11.23
C MET A 20 4.52 0.21 11.93
N ILE A 21 3.67 -0.80 12.10
CA ILE A 21 4.05 -2.06 12.74
C ILE A 21 5.13 -2.78 11.93
N ILE A 22 4.98 -2.83 10.59
CA ILE A 22 5.97 -3.47 9.71
C ILE A 22 7.32 -2.76 9.81
N TYR A 23 7.33 -1.43 9.75
CA TYR A 23 8.58 -0.67 9.85
C TYR A 23 9.23 -0.79 11.22
N LEU A 24 8.45 -0.74 12.31
CA LEU A 24 9.00 -0.94 13.67
C LEU A 24 9.64 -2.31 13.82
N ALA A 25 8.99 -3.37 13.34
CA ALA A 25 9.53 -4.71 13.37
C ALA A 25 10.81 -4.84 12.51
N ALA A 26 10.83 -4.21 11.34
CA ALA A 26 12.01 -4.20 10.48
C ALA A 26 13.18 -3.42 11.10
N MET A 27 12.92 -2.30 11.76
CA MET A 27 13.95 -1.51 12.45
C MET A 27 14.62 -2.28 13.58
N GLN A 28 13.89 -3.16 14.28
CA GLN A 28 14.46 -4.02 15.35
C GLN A 28 15.48 -5.03 14.83
N ASN A 29 15.44 -5.36 13.54
CA ASN A 29 16.38 -6.29 12.93
C ASN A 29 17.66 -5.61 12.39
N ILE A 30 17.77 -4.28 12.48
CA ILE A 30 18.98 -3.56 12.07
C ILE A 30 20.05 -3.76 13.14
N PRO A 31 21.24 -4.30 12.79
CA PRO A 31 22.30 -4.55 13.74
C PRO A 31 22.80 -3.26 14.42
N GLU A 32 22.92 -3.30 15.75
CA GLU A 32 23.29 -2.15 16.56
C GLU A 32 24.70 -1.60 16.22
N HIS A 33 25.63 -2.51 15.85
CA HIS A 33 26.99 -2.12 15.47
C HIS A 33 27.05 -1.13 14.29
N LEU A 34 26.04 -1.09 13.40
CA LEU A 34 25.97 -0.09 12.32
C LEU A 34 25.75 1.33 12.86
N TYR A 35 24.95 1.46 13.91
CA TYR A 35 24.71 2.74 14.58
C TYR A 35 25.94 3.16 15.42
N GLU A 36 26.63 2.20 16.06
CA GLU A 36 27.86 2.46 16.79
C GLU A 36 28.96 2.96 15.85
N ALA A 37 29.18 2.28 14.71
CA ALA A 37 30.13 2.71 13.69
C ALA A 37 29.82 4.12 13.18
N ALA A 38 28.57 4.42 12.85
CA ALA A 38 28.15 5.74 12.41
C ALA A 38 28.37 6.80 13.51
N SER A 39 28.20 6.43 14.78
CA SER A 39 28.49 7.32 15.91
C SER A 39 29.97 7.64 16.04
N LEU A 40 30.85 6.67 15.84
CA LEU A 40 32.32 6.88 15.84
C LEU A 40 32.75 7.80 14.69
N ASP A 41 32.04 7.76 13.55
CA ASP A 41 32.23 8.68 12.43
C ASP A 41 31.62 10.07 12.66
N GLY A 42 31.11 10.35 13.86
CA GLY A 42 30.53 11.64 14.25
C GLY A 42 29.10 11.87 13.68
N ALA A 43 28.41 10.85 13.24
CA ALA A 43 27.05 10.98 12.73
C ALA A 43 26.04 11.16 13.87
N GLY A 44 25.37 12.32 13.92
CA GLY A 44 24.24 12.55 14.81
C GLY A 44 23.01 11.71 14.40
N LYS A 45 21.98 11.61 15.26
CA LYS A 45 20.79 10.76 15.07
C LYS A 45 20.06 10.96 13.74
N ILE A 46 19.95 12.20 13.27
CA ILE A 46 19.32 12.51 11.98
C ILE A 46 20.16 11.93 10.83
N ARG A 47 21.47 12.07 10.86
CA ARG A 47 22.37 11.53 9.86
C ARG A 47 22.35 10.00 9.88
N GLN A 48 22.34 9.37 11.07
CA GLN A 48 22.18 7.91 11.22
C GLN A 48 20.86 7.42 10.61
N PHE A 49 19.77 8.14 10.79
CA PHE A 49 18.48 7.79 10.19
C PHE A 49 18.57 7.71 8.66
N PHE A 50 19.16 8.71 8.00
CA PHE A 50 19.26 8.71 6.52
C PHE A 50 20.38 7.81 5.98
N SER A 51 21.49 7.63 6.70
CA SER A 51 22.65 6.86 6.24
C SER A 51 22.63 5.38 6.63
N VAL A 52 21.91 5.01 7.71
CA VAL A 52 21.83 3.64 8.19
C VAL A 52 20.40 3.12 8.10
N THR A 53 19.44 3.78 8.76
CA THR A 53 18.08 3.24 8.89
C THR A 53 17.37 3.14 7.53
N ILE A 54 17.30 4.23 6.76
CA ILE A 54 16.59 4.25 5.47
C ILE A 54 17.17 3.24 4.48
N PRO A 55 18.49 3.13 4.25
CA PRO A 55 19.07 2.12 3.37
C PRO A 55 18.76 0.68 3.79
N GLN A 56 18.82 0.39 5.09
CA GLN A 56 18.48 -0.95 5.62
C GLN A 56 16.99 -1.28 5.47
N LEU A 57 16.12 -0.29 5.55
CA LEU A 57 14.68 -0.45 5.35
C LEU A 57 14.25 -0.47 3.88
N LYS A 58 15.13 -0.16 2.92
CA LYS A 58 14.81 -0.07 1.49
C LYS A 58 14.02 -1.28 0.96
N PRO A 59 14.39 -2.55 1.22
CA PRO A 59 13.62 -3.71 0.77
C PRO A 59 12.22 -3.77 1.40
N ILE A 60 12.07 -3.35 2.66
CA ILE A 60 10.78 -3.32 3.35
C ILE A 60 9.90 -2.18 2.81
N ILE A 61 10.49 -1.03 2.51
CA ILE A 61 9.79 0.10 1.88
C ILE A 61 9.24 -0.32 0.50
N LEU A 62 10.05 -1.02 -0.30
CA LEU A 62 9.59 -1.56 -1.58
C LEU A 62 8.45 -2.56 -1.40
N PHE A 63 8.60 -3.49 -0.47
CA PHE A 63 7.58 -4.48 -0.16
C PHE A 63 6.25 -3.83 0.25
N THR A 64 6.29 -2.89 1.20
CA THR A 64 5.08 -2.18 1.66
C THR A 64 4.47 -1.29 0.58
N ALA A 65 5.29 -0.68 -0.30
CA ALA A 65 4.81 0.09 -1.44
C ALA A 65 4.04 -0.79 -2.44
N ILE A 66 4.55 -2.00 -2.74
CA ILE A 66 3.86 -2.98 -3.59
C ILE A 66 2.55 -3.43 -2.95
N LEU A 67 2.58 -3.80 -1.66
CA LEU A 67 1.36 -4.20 -0.94
C LEU A 67 0.32 -3.08 -0.90
N SER A 68 0.74 -1.83 -0.69
CA SER A 68 -0.15 -0.67 -0.69
C SER A 68 -0.76 -0.42 -2.08
N THR A 69 0.01 -0.62 -3.14
CA THR A 69 -0.48 -0.52 -4.53
C THR A 69 -1.54 -1.58 -4.81
N ILE A 70 -1.27 -2.84 -4.44
CA ILE A 70 -2.23 -3.95 -4.58
C ILE A 70 -3.51 -3.64 -3.79
N GLY A 71 -3.38 -3.30 -2.51
CA GLY A 71 -4.51 -3.03 -1.64
C GLY A 71 -5.37 -1.83 -2.09
N THR A 72 -4.74 -0.79 -2.65
CA THR A 72 -5.45 0.38 -3.17
C THR A 72 -6.24 0.05 -4.44
N LEU A 73 -5.66 -0.72 -5.36
CA LEU A 73 -6.33 -1.11 -6.61
C LEU A 73 -7.45 -2.14 -6.38
N GLN A 74 -7.33 -2.95 -5.33
CA GLN A 74 -8.34 -3.94 -4.92
C GLN A 74 -9.27 -3.43 -3.82
N LEU A 75 -9.29 -2.12 -3.57
CA LEU A 75 -10.07 -1.51 -2.51
C LEU A 75 -11.56 -1.84 -2.64
N PHE A 76 -12.10 -2.52 -1.61
CA PHE A 76 -13.50 -2.95 -1.55
C PHE A 76 -14.13 -2.69 -0.19
N ASP A 77 -13.48 -3.08 0.90
CA ASP A 77 -14.08 -3.18 2.24
C ASP A 77 -14.58 -1.83 2.77
N GLU A 78 -13.75 -0.78 2.72
CA GLU A 78 -14.11 0.53 3.25
C GLU A 78 -15.20 1.21 2.43
N PRO A 79 -15.13 1.30 1.09
CA PRO A 79 -16.23 1.85 0.30
C PRO A 79 -17.53 1.08 0.49
N TYR A 80 -17.46 -0.25 0.59
CA TYR A 80 -18.64 -1.08 0.76
C TYR A 80 -19.30 -0.88 2.13
N THR A 81 -18.52 -0.81 3.21
CA THR A 81 -19.05 -0.70 4.59
C THR A 81 -19.44 0.72 4.95
N LEU A 82 -18.62 1.72 4.60
CA LEU A 82 -18.81 3.10 5.05
C LEU A 82 -19.79 3.89 4.17
N THR A 83 -19.73 3.71 2.85
CA THR A 83 -20.46 4.58 1.92
C THR A 83 -21.37 3.83 0.95
N LYS A 84 -21.21 2.50 0.82
CA LYS A 84 -21.89 1.66 -0.16
C LYS A 84 -21.78 2.19 -1.60
N GLY A 85 -20.63 2.82 -1.90
CA GLY A 85 -20.37 3.47 -3.19
C GLY A 85 -20.90 4.89 -3.33
N GLY A 86 -21.76 5.36 -2.41
CA GLY A 86 -22.46 6.63 -2.50
C GLY A 86 -21.68 7.85 -2.02
N PRO A 87 -22.27 9.06 -2.18
CA PRO A 87 -23.47 9.37 -2.97
C PRO A 87 -23.17 9.37 -4.48
N SER A 88 -24.12 8.94 -5.29
CA SER A 88 -24.04 8.95 -6.77
C SER A 88 -22.75 8.31 -7.29
N ASP A 89 -22.42 7.11 -6.82
CA ASP A 89 -21.22 6.33 -7.18
C ASP A 89 -19.88 7.06 -6.94
N ALA A 90 -19.89 8.13 -6.15
CA ALA A 90 -18.70 8.96 -5.92
C ALA A 90 -17.56 8.24 -5.20
N THR A 91 -17.84 7.13 -4.52
CA THR A 91 -16.88 6.27 -3.81
C THR A 91 -16.89 4.83 -4.36
N LEU A 92 -17.44 4.63 -5.55
CA LEU A 92 -17.41 3.36 -6.24
C LEU A 92 -15.98 3.04 -6.68
N THR A 93 -15.44 1.95 -6.19
CA THR A 93 -14.11 1.46 -6.56
C THR A 93 -14.21 0.33 -7.58
N ILE A 94 -13.10 0.01 -8.24
CA ILE A 94 -13.05 -1.09 -9.22
C ILE A 94 -13.42 -2.42 -8.55
N GLY A 95 -12.93 -2.68 -7.33
CA GLY A 95 -13.26 -3.88 -6.55
C GLY A 95 -14.75 -3.97 -6.25
N MET A 96 -15.37 -2.84 -5.87
CA MET A 96 -16.80 -2.79 -5.61
C MET A 96 -17.65 -2.95 -6.89
N TYR A 97 -17.20 -2.35 -7.99
CA TYR A 97 -17.86 -2.50 -9.29
C TYR A 97 -17.81 -3.95 -9.78
N LEU A 98 -16.67 -4.62 -9.63
CA LEU A 98 -16.50 -6.04 -9.94
C LEU A 98 -17.47 -6.91 -9.12
N TYR A 99 -17.58 -6.65 -7.83
CA TYR A 99 -18.51 -7.35 -6.94
C TYR A 99 -19.96 -7.13 -7.37
N GLN A 100 -20.37 -5.91 -7.67
CA GLN A 100 -21.72 -5.60 -8.13
C GLN A 100 -22.03 -6.32 -9.45
N THR A 101 -21.11 -6.29 -10.41
CA THR A 101 -21.26 -6.93 -11.72
C THR A 101 -21.42 -8.45 -11.58
N GLY A 102 -20.54 -9.08 -10.79
CA GLY A 102 -20.57 -10.54 -10.63
C GLY A 102 -21.72 -11.04 -9.76
N PHE A 103 -21.89 -10.44 -8.57
CA PHE A 103 -22.78 -11.02 -7.55
C PHE A 103 -24.14 -10.32 -7.42
N ARG A 104 -24.28 -9.11 -7.94
CA ARG A 104 -25.55 -8.39 -7.91
C ARG A 104 -26.28 -8.45 -9.26
N TYR A 105 -25.53 -8.35 -10.36
CA TYR A 105 -26.07 -8.41 -11.72
C TYR A 105 -25.90 -9.81 -12.37
N PHE A 106 -25.18 -10.72 -11.71
CA PHE A 106 -24.91 -12.08 -12.17
C PHE A 106 -24.22 -12.19 -13.54
N ASP A 107 -23.52 -11.11 -13.94
CA ASP A 107 -22.70 -11.11 -15.16
C ASP A 107 -21.27 -11.57 -14.83
N PHE A 108 -21.11 -12.87 -14.63
CA PHE A 108 -19.83 -13.47 -14.29
C PHE A 108 -18.79 -13.36 -15.42
N GLY A 109 -19.25 -13.33 -16.68
CA GLY A 109 -18.33 -13.21 -17.82
C GLY A 109 -17.62 -11.87 -17.82
N TYR A 110 -18.37 -10.78 -17.69
CA TYR A 110 -17.80 -9.44 -17.64
C TYR A 110 -17.00 -9.21 -16.34
N ALA A 111 -17.51 -9.67 -15.19
CA ALA A 111 -16.79 -9.58 -13.92
C ALA A 111 -15.43 -10.29 -13.96
N SER A 112 -15.36 -11.49 -14.55
CA SER A 112 -14.11 -12.22 -14.72
C SER A 112 -13.14 -11.49 -15.63
N THR A 113 -13.61 -10.89 -16.71
CA THR A 113 -12.79 -10.07 -17.61
C THR A 113 -12.19 -8.88 -16.86
N LEU A 114 -13.00 -8.16 -16.07
CA LEU A 114 -12.50 -7.06 -15.22
C LEU A 114 -11.46 -7.53 -14.23
N ALA A 115 -11.66 -8.69 -13.58
CA ALA A 115 -10.70 -9.26 -12.64
C ALA A 115 -9.34 -9.52 -13.31
N TYR A 116 -9.31 -10.09 -14.51
CA TYR A 116 -8.06 -10.29 -15.26
C TYR A 116 -7.38 -8.98 -15.64
N VAL A 117 -8.13 -7.97 -16.06
CA VAL A 117 -7.59 -6.64 -16.36
C VAL A 117 -6.92 -6.05 -15.11
N ILE A 118 -7.56 -6.14 -13.94
CA ILE A 118 -6.98 -5.67 -12.67
C ILE A 118 -5.69 -6.43 -12.34
N VAL A 119 -5.68 -7.76 -12.50
CA VAL A 119 -4.47 -8.58 -12.27
C VAL A 119 -3.31 -8.14 -13.15
N VAL A 120 -3.56 -7.93 -14.45
CA VAL A 120 -2.52 -7.46 -15.39
C VAL A 120 -2.00 -6.08 -15.02
N LEU A 121 -2.89 -5.15 -14.64
CA LEU A 121 -2.51 -3.81 -14.18
C LEU A 121 -1.65 -3.87 -12.91
N ILE A 122 -2.08 -4.64 -11.91
CA ILE A 122 -1.35 -4.81 -10.65
C ILE A 122 0.03 -5.43 -10.91
N ALA A 123 0.09 -6.50 -11.70
CA ALA A 123 1.34 -7.17 -12.04
C ALA A 123 2.31 -6.23 -12.76
N GLY A 124 1.81 -5.44 -13.73
CA GLY A 124 2.59 -4.46 -14.45
C GLY A 124 3.15 -3.36 -13.53
N LEU A 125 2.31 -2.77 -12.69
CA LEU A 125 2.73 -1.74 -11.73
C LEU A 125 3.73 -2.29 -10.71
N SER A 126 3.46 -3.46 -10.14
CA SER A 126 4.36 -4.11 -9.19
C SER A 126 5.72 -4.44 -9.82
N PHE A 127 5.72 -4.91 -11.07
CA PHE A 127 6.95 -5.16 -11.81
C PHE A 127 7.77 -3.87 -12.05
N ILE A 128 7.09 -2.78 -12.41
CA ILE A 128 7.74 -1.47 -12.58
C ILE A 128 8.33 -0.98 -11.26
N GLN A 129 7.57 -1.04 -10.16
CA GLN A 129 8.05 -0.66 -8.82
C GLN A 129 9.28 -1.48 -8.42
N PHE A 130 9.22 -2.80 -8.60
CA PHE A 130 10.35 -3.69 -8.30
C PHE A 130 11.59 -3.34 -9.13
N ARG A 131 11.40 -3.06 -10.44
CA ARG A 131 12.52 -2.76 -11.34
C ARG A 131 13.14 -1.39 -11.09
N LEU A 132 12.36 -0.39 -10.67
CA LEU A 132 12.85 0.95 -10.35
C LEU A 132 13.59 1.00 -9.02
N THR A 133 13.13 0.25 -8.02
CA THR A 133 13.68 0.32 -6.66
C THR A 133 14.70 -0.78 -6.36
N GLY A 134 14.58 -1.95 -7.01
CA GLY A 134 15.47 -3.10 -6.79
C GLY A 134 16.80 -3.08 -7.56
N ARG A 135 17.06 -2.03 -8.33
CA ARG A 135 18.30 -1.90 -9.15
C ARG A 135 19.47 -1.21 -8.43
N GLU A 136 19.30 -0.80 -7.21
CA GLU A 136 20.34 -0.23 -6.37
C GLU A 136 20.61 -1.16 -5.18
#